data_d149a31e8d9705fd83fb63003ddeaad8
#
_entry.id   d149a31e8d9705fd83fb63003ddeaad8
#
_cell.length_a   1.000
_cell.length_b   1.000
_cell.length_c   1.000
_cell.angle_alpha   90.00
_cell.angle_beta   90.00
_cell.angle_gamma   90.00
#
_symmetry.space_group_name_H-M   'P 1'
#
loop_
_entity.id
_entity.type
_entity.pdbx_description
1 polymer ?
#
loop_
_entity_poly.entity_id
_entity_poly.type
_entity_poly.pdbx_seq_one_letter_code
_entity_poly.pdbx_strand_id
1 'polypeptide(L)'
;MKPVSNLAGRLLLLSTLVLGPALPALAFNLDSNQPIRVTADSARLDDNQGIAIYRGNVEVRQGGILLTADRVDVHRNAQGLDRIDARGQPATYSRPATETEGPVDAEALLIHYSAPDNLLRFEREAVVKQGGDEFRGAVINYNT
;
A
#
# COMPACT_ATOMS: atom_id res chain seq x y z
N MET A 1 -1.43 -24.98 69.57
CA MET A 1 -0.60 -24.72 68.38
C MET A 1 -1.46 -24.32 67.22
N LYS A 2 -1.41 -23.11 66.88
CA LYS A 2 -2.25 -22.60 65.75
C LYS A 2 -1.36 -22.35 64.57
N PRO A 3 -1.70 -22.87 63.37
CA PRO A 3 -0.97 -22.48 62.15
C PRO A 3 -1.30 -21.03 61.82
N VAL A 4 -0.27 -20.26 61.60
CA VAL A 4 -0.41 -18.91 61.10
C VAL A 4 -0.73 -18.97 59.65
N SER A 5 -1.91 -18.56 59.26
CA SER A 5 -2.28 -18.42 57.87
C SER A 5 -1.62 -17.15 57.29
N ASN A 6 -0.61 -17.33 56.53
CA ASN A 6 -0.05 -16.25 55.75
C ASN A 6 -0.98 -15.93 54.59
N LEU A 7 -1.73 -14.88 54.74
CA LEU A 7 -2.37 -14.22 53.60
C LEU A 7 -1.31 -13.43 52.84
N ALA A 8 -0.66 -14.08 51.92
CA ALA A 8 0.12 -13.39 50.92
C ALA A 8 -0.85 -12.79 49.88
N GLY A 9 -1.06 -11.51 50.00
CA GLY A 9 -1.76 -10.74 49.00
C GLY A 9 -0.99 -10.80 47.68
N ARG A 10 -1.50 -11.61 46.77
CA ARG A 10 -1.04 -11.57 45.38
C ARG A 10 -1.59 -10.31 44.73
N LEU A 11 -0.77 -9.30 44.67
CA LEU A 11 -0.98 -8.15 43.83
C LEU A 11 -0.79 -8.59 42.39
N LEU A 12 -1.88 -8.90 41.72
CA LEU A 12 -1.89 -9.14 40.28
C LEU A 12 -1.73 -7.76 39.60
N LEU A 13 -0.51 -7.45 39.22
CA LEU A 13 -0.22 -6.39 38.27
C LEU A 13 -0.79 -6.84 36.91
N LEU A 14 -2.01 -6.41 36.59
CA LEU A 14 -2.51 -6.42 35.23
C LEU A 14 -1.70 -5.37 34.48
N SER A 15 -0.65 -5.81 33.78
CA SER A 15 -0.04 -5.00 32.77
C SER A 15 -1.01 -5.02 31.57
N THR A 16 -1.80 -3.98 31.45
CA THR A 16 -2.56 -3.70 30.24
C THR A 16 -1.56 -3.37 29.14
N LEU A 17 -1.25 -4.36 28.34
CA LEU A 17 -0.57 -4.16 27.06
C LEU A 17 -1.52 -3.36 26.17
N VAL A 18 -1.32 -2.05 26.12
CA VAL A 18 -1.98 -1.19 25.15
C VAL A 18 -1.37 -1.53 23.81
N LEU A 19 -2.00 -2.47 23.08
CA LEU A 19 -1.76 -2.59 21.65
C LEU A 19 -2.27 -1.30 21.01
N GLY A 20 -1.35 -0.40 20.69
CA GLY A 20 -1.66 0.72 19.83
C GLY A 20 -2.18 0.19 18.48
N PRO A 21 -3.14 0.86 17.86
CA PRO A 21 -3.61 0.46 16.53
C PRO A 21 -2.42 0.51 15.59
N ALA A 22 -2.09 -0.64 14.98
CA ALA A 22 -1.16 -0.69 13.86
C ALA A 22 -1.79 0.14 12.75
N LEU A 23 -1.13 1.22 12.36
CA LEU A 23 -1.56 2.04 11.23
C LEU A 23 -1.54 1.16 9.99
N PRO A 24 -2.64 1.07 9.25
CA PRO A 24 -2.66 0.29 8.02
C PRO A 24 -1.68 0.91 7.02
N ALA A 25 -0.80 0.11 6.48
CA ALA A 25 0.05 0.51 5.36
C ALA A 25 -0.86 0.90 4.19
N LEU A 26 -0.68 2.10 3.66
CA LEU A 26 -1.61 2.77 2.74
C LEU A 26 -1.31 2.53 1.26
N ALA A 27 -0.35 1.66 0.93
CA ALA A 27 -0.09 1.17 -0.41
C ALA A 27 -0.48 -0.31 -0.53
N PHE A 28 -0.15 -0.92 -1.66
CA PHE A 28 -0.36 -2.34 -1.87
C PHE A 28 0.32 -3.13 -0.76
N ASN A 29 -0.47 -3.72 0.12
CA ASN A 29 0.03 -4.43 1.27
C ASN A 29 -0.01 -5.93 1.02
N LEU A 30 1.17 -6.56 0.95
CA LEU A 30 1.29 -8.00 0.75
C LEU A 30 0.87 -8.81 1.99
N ASP A 31 0.90 -8.19 3.17
CA ASP A 31 0.43 -8.79 4.43
C ASP A 31 -1.08 -8.62 4.62
N SER A 32 -1.74 -7.89 3.72
CA SER A 32 -3.19 -7.76 3.72
C SER A 32 -3.85 -9.07 3.32
N ASN A 33 -4.94 -9.44 3.99
CA ASN A 33 -5.80 -10.55 3.58
C ASN A 33 -6.55 -10.28 2.26
N GLN A 34 -6.43 -9.06 1.71
CA GLN A 34 -7.04 -8.65 0.45
C GLN A 34 -6.15 -9.06 -0.71
N PRO A 35 -6.63 -9.88 -1.66
CA PRO A 35 -5.84 -10.26 -2.80
C PRO A 35 -5.62 -9.08 -3.75
N ILE A 36 -4.44 -9.03 -4.37
CA ILE A 36 -4.18 -8.12 -5.50
C ILE A 36 -4.78 -8.74 -6.75
N ARG A 37 -5.63 -7.98 -7.46
CA ARG A 37 -6.24 -8.36 -8.73
C ARG A 37 -5.75 -7.42 -9.82
N VAL A 38 -5.31 -8.01 -10.92
CA VAL A 38 -4.89 -7.24 -12.11
C VAL A 38 -5.74 -7.67 -13.29
N THR A 39 -6.31 -6.71 -14.00
CA THR A 39 -6.97 -6.89 -15.29
C THR A 39 -6.27 -6.06 -16.36
N ALA A 40 -6.15 -6.58 -17.56
CA ALA A 40 -5.51 -5.92 -18.69
C ALA A 40 -5.96 -6.57 -20.01
N ASP A 41 -5.70 -5.90 -21.12
CA ASP A 41 -5.96 -6.48 -22.45
C ASP A 41 -4.97 -7.62 -22.75
N SER A 42 -3.72 -7.50 -22.29
CA SER A 42 -2.71 -8.54 -22.41
C SER A 42 -1.77 -8.58 -21.22
N ALA A 43 -1.21 -9.76 -20.96
CA ALA A 43 -0.21 -9.97 -19.91
C ALA A 43 0.91 -10.88 -20.40
N ARG A 44 2.14 -10.58 -20.01
CA ARG A 44 3.31 -11.43 -20.18
C ARG A 44 3.94 -11.68 -18.81
N LEU A 45 4.10 -12.93 -18.47
CA LEU A 45 4.71 -13.36 -17.21
C LEU A 45 6.06 -14.02 -17.54
N ASP A 46 7.10 -13.62 -16.82
CA ASP A 46 8.43 -14.23 -16.87
C ASP A 46 8.87 -14.57 -15.44
N ASP A 47 8.61 -15.80 -15.06
CA ASP A 47 8.91 -16.28 -13.71
C ASP A 47 10.43 -16.35 -13.43
N ASN A 48 11.24 -16.56 -14.50
CA ASN A 48 12.70 -16.63 -14.34
C ASN A 48 13.30 -15.25 -14.00
N GLN A 49 12.71 -14.20 -14.55
CA GLN A 49 13.12 -12.82 -14.29
C GLN A 49 12.33 -12.16 -13.16
N GLY A 50 11.26 -12.80 -12.69
CA GLY A 50 10.36 -12.24 -11.70
C GLY A 50 9.63 -11.00 -12.20
N ILE A 51 9.26 -10.97 -13.50
CA ILE A 51 8.61 -9.81 -14.13
C ILE A 51 7.26 -10.22 -14.70
N ALA A 52 6.24 -9.39 -14.43
CA ALA A 52 4.96 -9.45 -15.10
C ALA A 52 4.68 -8.11 -15.78
N ILE A 53 4.35 -8.13 -17.06
CA ILE A 53 4.05 -6.94 -17.85
C ILE A 53 2.61 -7.02 -18.31
N TYR A 54 1.81 -6.02 -17.93
CA TYR A 54 0.41 -5.86 -18.29
C TYR A 54 0.26 -4.68 -19.25
N ARG A 55 -0.54 -4.82 -20.28
CA ARG A 55 -0.75 -3.77 -21.29
C ARG A 55 -2.22 -3.65 -21.69
N GLY A 56 -2.64 -2.42 -21.88
CA GLY A 56 -3.96 -2.02 -22.35
C GLY A 56 -5.01 -2.06 -21.24
N ASN A 57 -5.60 -0.91 -20.92
CA ASN A 57 -6.67 -0.77 -19.94
C ASN A 57 -6.37 -1.51 -18.61
N VAL A 58 -5.16 -1.29 -18.07
CA VAL A 58 -4.70 -2.01 -16.89
C VAL A 58 -5.38 -1.44 -15.66
N GLU A 59 -5.95 -2.32 -14.85
CA GLU A 59 -6.46 -2.01 -13.52
C GLU A 59 -5.82 -2.94 -12.50
N VAL A 60 -5.24 -2.36 -11.45
CA VAL A 60 -4.72 -3.08 -10.29
C VAL A 60 -5.56 -2.71 -9.08
N ARG A 61 -6.18 -3.70 -8.45
CA ARG A 61 -7.06 -3.53 -7.29
C ARG A 61 -6.57 -4.32 -6.09
N GLN A 62 -6.60 -3.68 -4.93
CA GLN A 62 -6.45 -4.34 -3.64
C GLN A 62 -7.36 -3.66 -2.62
N GLY A 63 -8.42 -4.36 -2.17
CA GLY A 63 -9.45 -3.73 -1.35
C GLY A 63 -10.06 -2.53 -2.08
N GLY A 64 -10.05 -1.37 -1.43
CA GLY A 64 -10.52 -0.10 -2.02
C GLY A 64 -9.47 0.63 -2.85
N ILE A 65 -8.23 0.15 -2.89
CA ILE A 65 -7.16 0.77 -3.68
C ILE A 65 -7.32 0.40 -5.16
N LEU A 66 -7.20 1.40 -6.03
CA LEU A 66 -7.25 1.24 -7.48
C LEU A 66 -6.10 1.98 -8.13
N LEU A 67 -5.34 1.29 -8.96
CA LEU A 67 -4.35 1.84 -9.87
C LEU A 67 -4.79 1.57 -11.31
N THR A 68 -4.83 2.59 -12.16
CA THR A 68 -5.12 2.44 -13.59
C THR A 68 -3.98 2.96 -14.42
N ALA A 69 -3.70 2.29 -15.54
CA ALA A 69 -2.62 2.68 -16.43
C ALA A 69 -2.80 2.04 -17.82
N ASP A 70 -2.00 2.48 -18.79
CA ASP A 70 -1.89 1.83 -20.10
C ASP A 70 -0.93 0.64 -20.05
N ARG A 71 0.08 0.71 -19.17
CA ARG A 71 1.04 -0.35 -18.93
C ARG A 71 1.44 -0.40 -17.48
N VAL A 72 1.54 -1.60 -16.94
CA VAL A 72 2.05 -1.87 -15.59
C VAL A 72 3.10 -2.97 -15.66
N ASP A 73 4.30 -2.67 -15.17
CA ASP A 73 5.38 -3.63 -14.99
C ASP A 73 5.49 -3.95 -13.50
N VAL A 74 5.34 -5.22 -13.15
CA VAL A 74 5.45 -5.71 -11.77
C VAL A 74 6.74 -6.51 -11.65
N HIS A 75 7.58 -6.12 -10.71
CA HIS A 75 8.85 -6.79 -10.42
C HIS A 75 8.76 -7.51 -9.08
N ARG A 76 9.19 -8.75 -9.05
CA ARG A 76 9.27 -9.58 -7.85
C ARG A 76 10.69 -10.07 -7.64
N ASN A 77 11.06 -10.24 -6.39
CA ASN A 77 12.30 -10.88 -5.97
C ASN A 77 12.01 -12.04 -5.01
N ALA A 78 13.05 -12.60 -4.37
CA ALA A 78 12.92 -13.70 -3.44
C ALA A 78 12.05 -13.37 -2.21
N GLN A 79 11.90 -12.09 -1.85
CA GLN A 79 11.08 -11.60 -0.74
C GLN A 79 9.63 -11.29 -1.14
N GLY A 80 9.28 -11.37 -2.41
CA GLY A 80 7.95 -11.07 -2.92
C GLY A 80 7.92 -9.87 -3.86
N LEU A 81 6.92 -8.99 -3.74
CA LEU A 81 6.82 -7.77 -4.54
C LEU A 81 7.99 -6.83 -4.22
N ASP A 82 8.67 -6.40 -5.27
CA ASP A 82 9.75 -5.42 -5.19
C ASP A 82 9.27 -4.03 -5.65
N ARG A 83 8.68 -3.96 -6.84
CA ARG A 83 8.37 -2.69 -7.49
C ARG A 83 7.21 -2.83 -8.46
N ILE A 84 6.43 -1.76 -8.57
CA ILE A 84 5.41 -1.59 -9.62
C ILE A 84 5.70 -0.29 -10.36
N ASP A 85 5.77 -0.34 -11.69
CA ASP A 85 5.87 0.82 -12.56
C ASP A 85 4.61 0.90 -13.43
N ALA A 86 3.83 1.97 -13.26
CA ALA A 86 2.62 2.22 -14.03
C ALA A 86 2.78 3.45 -14.92
N ARG A 87 2.49 3.29 -16.21
CA ARG A 87 2.56 4.36 -17.21
C ARG A 87 1.21 4.56 -17.85
N GLY A 88 0.81 5.82 -18.00
CA GLY A 88 -0.46 6.19 -18.63
C GLY A 88 -0.52 7.65 -19.05
N GLN A 89 -1.69 8.07 -19.56
CA GLN A 89 -1.93 9.42 -20.09
C GLN A 89 -3.16 10.10 -19.45
N PRO A 90 -3.25 10.23 -18.11
CA PRO A 90 -2.32 9.77 -17.08
C PRO A 90 -2.57 8.34 -16.59
N ALA A 91 -1.61 7.79 -15.84
CA ALA A 91 -1.87 6.74 -14.88
C ALA A 91 -2.53 7.34 -13.64
N THR A 92 -3.40 6.60 -12.96
CA THR A 92 -4.14 7.09 -11.78
C THR A 92 -3.99 6.15 -10.59
N TYR A 93 -4.02 6.71 -9.40
CA TYR A 93 -4.05 5.98 -8.14
C TYR A 93 -5.14 6.56 -7.26
N SER A 94 -5.97 5.72 -6.67
CA SER A 94 -6.96 6.14 -5.70
C SER A 94 -7.02 5.20 -4.49
N ARG A 95 -7.27 5.79 -3.34
CA ARG A 95 -7.44 5.13 -2.07
C ARG A 95 -8.62 5.79 -1.33
N PRO A 96 -9.56 5.00 -0.78
CA PRO A 96 -10.64 5.57 0.01
C PRO A 96 -10.13 6.22 1.30
N ALA A 97 -10.97 7.05 1.91
CA ALA A 97 -10.71 7.60 3.23
C ALA A 97 -10.52 6.47 4.27
N THR A 98 -9.69 6.74 5.25
CA THR A 98 -9.54 5.94 6.48
C THR A 98 -10.19 6.68 7.65
N GLU A 99 -10.14 6.09 8.84
CA GLU A 99 -10.66 6.76 10.06
C GLU A 99 -9.92 8.07 10.39
N THR A 100 -8.64 8.17 9.98
CA THR A 100 -7.77 9.29 10.35
C THR A 100 -7.37 10.16 9.17
N GLU A 101 -7.56 9.70 7.93
CA GLU A 101 -7.12 10.41 6.73
C GLU A 101 -8.22 10.45 5.67
N GLY A 102 -8.29 11.55 4.95
CA GLY A 102 -9.16 11.69 3.80
C GLY A 102 -8.78 10.77 2.63
N PRO A 103 -9.64 10.68 1.60
CA PRO A 103 -9.35 9.91 0.41
C PRO A 103 -8.15 10.51 -0.33
N VAL A 104 -7.42 9.65 -1.05
CA VAL A 104 -6.34 10.07 -1.93
C VAL A 104 -6.72 9.75 -3.36
N ASP A 105 -6.62 10.76 -4.23
CA ASP A 105 -6.71 10.64 -5.67
C ASP A 105 -5.46 11.27 -6.28
N ALA A 106 -4.73 10.51 -7.07
CA ALA A 106 -3.50 10.96 -7.67
C ALA A 106 -3.39 10.55 -9.13
N GLU A 107 -2.68 11.35 -9.91
CA GLU A 107 -2.37 11.06 -11.30
C GLU A 107 -0.97 11.54 -11.68
N ALA A 108 -0.35 10.85 -12.61
CA ALA A 108 0.92 11.23 -13.23
C ALA A 108 1.12 10.42 -14.51
N LEU A 109 2.07 10.81 -15.36
CA LEU A 109 2.42 9.99 -16.52
C LEU A 109 3.16 8.70 -16.11
N LEU A 110 3.86 8.73 -14.96
CA LEU A 110 4.52 7.58 -14.36
C LEU A 110 4.21 7.54 -12.87
N ILE A 111 3.71 6.41 -12.41
CA ILE A 111 3.54 6.09 -10.99
C ILE A 111 4.46 4.92 -10.65
N HIS A 112 5.32 5.12 -9.68
CA HIS A 112 6.29 4.15 -9.22
C HIS A 112 6.00 3.79 -7.76
N TYR A 113 5.86 2.51 -7.47
CA TYR A 113 5.73 1.98 -6.12
C TYR A 113 6.96 1.13 -5.77
N SER A 114 7.63 1.47 -4.68
CA SER A 114 8.71 0.66 -4.09
C SER A 114 8.18 -0.04 -2.84
N ALA A 115 8.11 -1.37 -2.87
CA ALA A 115 7.62 -2.15 -1.74
C ALA A 115 8.59 -2.11 -0.54
N PRO A 116 9.92 -2.21 -0.72
CA PRO A 116 10.86 -2.13 0.39
C PRO A 116 10.81 -0.79 1.15
N ASP A 117 10.52 0.29 0.44
CA ASP A 117 10.53 1.65 0.99
C ASP A 117 9.13 2.15 1.39
N ASN A 118 8.08 1.41 1.07
CA ASN A 118 6.69 1.83 1.20
C ASN A 118 6.46 3.22 0.59
N LEU A 119 6.99 3.43 -0.60
CA LEU A 119 7.01 4.72 -1.27
C LEU A 119 6.23 4.67 -2.59
N LEU A 120 5.27 5.58 -2.74
CA LEU A 120 4.67 5.94 -4.01
C LEU A 120 5.34 7.20 -4.54
N ARG A 121 5.78 7.16 -5.79
CA ARG A 121 6.38 8.28 -6.48
C ARG A 121 5.61 8.57 -7.75
N PHE A 122 5.12 9.78 -7.86
CA PHE A 122 4.39 10.29 -9.01
C PHE A 122 5.31 11.20 -9.79
N GLU A 123 5.53 10.90 -11.05
CA GLU A 123 6.45 11.64 -11.92
C GLU A 123 5.76 12.09 -13.20
N ARG A 124 6.13 13.27 -13.65
CA ARG A 124 5.62 13.96 -14.82
C ARG A 124 4.15 14.32 -14.69
N GLU A 125 3.90 15.61 -14.64
CA GLU A 125 2.56 16.19 -14.49
C GLU A 125 1.81 15.59 -13.30
N ALA A 126 2.52 15.41 -12.18
CA ALA A 126 1.97 14.80 -11.00
C ALA A 126 0.96 15.72 -10.30
N VAL A 127 -0.19 15.14 -9.94
CA VAL A 127 -1.23 15.78 -9.12
C VAL A 127 -1.64 14.78 -8.04
N VAL A 128 -1.63 15.25 -6.80
CA VAL A 128 -2.12 14.45 -5.66
C VAL A 128 -3.15 15.28 -4.92
N LYS A 129 -4.33 14.70 -4.75
CA LYS A 129 -5.41 15.26 -3.92
C LYS A 129 -5.59 14.38 -2.69
N GLN A 130 -5.52 14.97 -1.52
CA GLN A 130 -5.74 14.29 -0.25
C GLN A 130 -6.70 15.09 0.60
N GLY A 131 -7.87 14.51 0.91
CA GLY A 131 -8.93 15.25 1.55
C GLY A 131 -9.35 16.46 0.71
N GLY A 132 -9.19 17.68 1.26
CA GLY A 132 -9.45 18.93 0.56
C GLY A 132 -8.22 19.58 -0.08
N ASP A 133 -7.03 19.00 0.11
CA ASP A 133 -5.77 19.57 -0.35
C ASP A 133 -5.38 19.02 -1.72
N GLU A 134 -4.72 19.88 -2.53
CA GLU A 134 -4.20 19.51 -3.85
C GLU A 134 -2.73 19.92 -3.98
N PHE A 135 -1.90 18.98 -4.43
CA PHE A 135 -0.47 19.18 -4.67
C PHE A 135 -0.16 18.89 -6.13
N ARG A 136 0.65 19.75 -6.76
CA ARG A 136 1.10 19.60 -8.14
C ARG A 136 2.61 19.73 -8.23
N GLY A 137 3.24 18.97 -9.10
CA GLY A 137 4.68 19.03 -9.31
C GLY A 137 5.18 18.09 -10.39
N ALA A 138 6.44 18.27 -10.76
CA ALA A 138 7.10 17.31 -11.67
C ALA A 138 7.32 15.96 -10.99
N VAL A 139 7.56 15.96 -9.68
CA VAL A 139 7.74 14.76 -8.85
C VAL A 139 7.06 14.99 -7.50
N ILE A 140 6.25 14.03 -7.08
CA ILE A 140 5.66 13.99 -5.74
C ILE A 140 5.97 12.62 -5.14
N ASN A 141 6.60 12.60 -3.97
CA ASN A 141 6.83 11.39 -3.18
C ASN A 141 5.78 11.31 -2.08
N TYR A 142 5.15 10.17 -1.98
CA TYR A 142 4.12 9.88 -0.98
C TYR A 142 4.50 8.62 -0.20
N ASN A 143 4.85 8.80 1.06
CA ASN A 143 5.14 7.70 1.97
C ASN A 143 3.83 7.08 2.48
N THR A 144 3.76 5.76 2.48
CA THR A 144 2.56 5.00 2.85
C THR A 144 2.75 4.23 4.15
#